data_3ddcdd635873a3e047eb4616a140b8bf
#
_entry.id   3ddcdd635873a3e047eb4616a140b8bf
#
_cell.length_a   1.000
_cell.length_b   1.000
_cell.length_c   1.000
_cell.angle_alpha   90.00
_cell.angle_beta   90.00
_cell.angle_gamma   90.00
#
_symmetry.space_group_name_H-M   'P 1'
#
loop_
_entity.id
_entity.type
_entity.pdbx_description
1 polymer ?
#
loop_
_entity_poly.entity_id
_entity_poly.type
_entity_poly.pdbx_seq_one_letter_code
_entity_poly.pdbx_strand_id
1 'polypeptide(L)'
;RTPIPCVQCNGDLKFAHLLERATALGADRVATGHYARLGIEPASGRTQLRRGLDPAKDQSYFLFTLTQAQLSRALFPVGHLRKDEVRAIARAHQLAVADKPDSQELCFVGDGDTAGLVAARDPSVVRSGAIRDEEGQPLGQHEGVHRFTVGQRKGLGLSTSEPLYVLRIDADDNSLTVGPREALDRRELTAGGMNWIAGVPPSAPCHVTARIRHRHADAPAIVGP
;
A
#
# COMPACT_ATOMS: atom_id res chain seq x y z
N ARG A 1 -9.38 4.70 8.65
CA ARG A 1 -8.15 4.09 8.11
C ARG A 1 -8.38 3.72 6.65
N THR A 2 -7.54 4.20 5.73
CA THR A 2 -7.62 3.83 4.31
C THR A 2 -7.18 2.38 4.15
N PRO A 3 -8.02 1.49 3.60
CA PRO A 3 -7.65 0.09 3.39
C PRO A 3 -6.59 -0.04 2.29
N ILE A 4 -5.73 -1.05 2.40
CA ILE A 4 -4.72 -1.40 1.40
C ILE A 4 -4.98 -2.85 0.95
N PRO A 5 -6.01 -3.10 0.13
CA PRO A 5 -6.44 -4.45 -0.22
C PRO A 5 -5.35 -5.26 -0.96
N CYS A 6 -4.42 -4.61 -1.65
CA CYS A 6 -3.30 -5.29 -2.29
C CYS A 6 -2.41 -6.04 -1.29
N VAL A 7 -2.24 -5.54 -0.06
CA VAL A 7 -1.47 -6.22 0.99
C VAL A 7 -2.18 -7.49 1.41
N GLN A 8 -3.50 -7.41 1.68
CA GLN A 8 -4.31 -8.60 2.02
C GLN A 8 -4.33 -9.62 0.88
N CYS A 9 -4.55 -9.15 -0.36
CA CYS A 9 -4.51 -10.03 -1.53
C CYS A 9 -3.18 -10.78 -1.66
N ASN A 10 -2.06 -10.11 -1.40
CA ASN A 10 -0.76 -10.78 -1.43
C ASN A 10 -0.61 -11.77 -0.28
N GLY A 11 -0.93 -11.38 0.96
CA GLY A 11 -0.80 -12.25 2.13
C GLY A 11 -1.71 -13.47 2.06
N ASP A 12 -3.01 -13.24 1.86
CA ASP A 12 -4.04 -14.26 2.04
C ASP A 12 -4.30 -15.08 0.76
N LEU A 13 -4.41 -14.43 -0.40
CA LEU A 13 -4.73 -15.14 -1.64
C LEU A 13 -3.49 -15.68 -2.34
N LYS A 14 -2.48 -14.83 -2.60
CA LYS A 14 -1.33 -15.24 -3.41
C LYS A 14 -0.32 -16.08 -2.63
N PHE A 15 0.00 -15.69 -1.40
CA PHE A 15 1.06 -16.35 -0.63
C PHE A 15 0.56 -17.22 0.53
N ALA A 16 -0.72 -17.31 0.80
CA ALA A 16 -1.29 -18.35 1.61
C ALA A 16 -1.97 -19.39 0.71
N HIS A 17 -3.10 -19.04 0.12
CA HIS A 17 -3.94 -19.99 -0.61
C HIS A 17 -3.27 -20.57 -1.86
N LEU A 18 -2.57 -19.75 -2.66
CA LEU A 18 -1.88 -20.25 -3.85
C LEU A 18 -0.69 -21.14 -3.50
N LEU A 19 0.05 -20.84 -2.41
CA LEU A 19 1.12 -21.73 -1.93
C LEU A 19 0.59 -23.07 -1.44
N GLU A 20 -0.55 -23.09 -0.75
CA GLU A 20 -1.21 -24.30 -0.33
C GLU A 20 -1.58 -25.19 -1.54
N ARG A 21 -2.21 -24.60 -2.55
CA ARG A 21 -2.55 -25.31 -3.80
C ARG A 21 -1.32 -25.78 -4.57
N ALA A 22 -0.27 -24.97 -4.62
CA ALA A 22 0.99 -25.32 -5.25
C ALA A 22 1.60 -26.57 -4.56
N THR A 23 1.58 -26.61 -3.23
CA THR A 23 2.02 -27.77 -2.46
C THR A 23 1.22 -29.03 -2.80
N ALA A 24 -0.10 -28.92 -2.88
CA ALA A 24 -0.97 -30.05 -3.26
C ALA A 24 -0.71 -30.57 -4.68
N LEU A 25 -0.13 -29.73 -5.56
CA LEU A 25 0.29 -30.08 -6.91
C LEU A 25 1.76 -30.51 -6.99
N GLY A 26 2.45 -30.66 -5.86
CA GLY A 26 3.86 -31.06 -5.81
C GLY A 26 4.86 -29.93 -6.13
N ALA A 27 4.45 -28.66 -6.13
CA ALA A 27 5.33 -27.54 -6.36
C ALA A 27 5.91 -27.00 -5.03
N ASP A 28 7.22 -26.80 -4.99
CA ASP A 28 7.92 -26.28 -3.81
C ASP A 28 7.83 -24.78 -3.69
N ARG A 29 7.65 -24.05 -4.79
CA ARG A 29 7.72 -22.59 -4.83
C ARG A 29 6.64 -22.00 -5.76
N VAL A 30 6.31 -20.73 -5.50
CA VAL A 30 5.42 -19.93 -6.35
C VAL A 30 6.17 -18.74 -6.91
N ALA A 31 6.17 -18.60 -8.23
CA ALA A 31 6.73 -17.45 -8.92
C ALA A 31 5.63 -16.41 -9.20
N THR A 32 5.92 -15.15 -8.94
CA THR A 32 5.01 -14.03 -9.25
C THR A 32 5.74 -12.88 -9.91
N GLY A 33 5.02 -12.07 -10.67
CA GLY A 33 5.55 -10.89 -11.38
C GLY A 33 5.80 -9.66 -10.48
N HIS A 34 5.99 -9.81 -9.18
CA HIS A 34 6.28 -8.68 -8.31
C HIS A 34 7.68 -8.15 -8.53
N TYR A 35 7.80 -6.83 -8.63
CA TYR A 35 9.07 -6.11 -8.63
C TYR A 35 9.57 -5.98 -7.18
N ALA A 36 10.08 -7.07 -6.64
CA ALA A 36 10.74 -7.16 -5.36
C ALA A 36 11.88 -8.19 -5.47
N ARG A 37 12.83 -8.18 -4.56
CA ARG A 37 13.93 -9.13 -4.55
C ARG A 37 13.98 -9.87 -3.23
N LEU A 38 14.45 -11.08 -3.27
CA LEU A 38 14.77 -11.87 -2.09
C LEU A 38 16.27 -12.03 -1.92
N GLY A 39 16.70 -12.08 -0.70
CA GLY A 39 18.08 -12.41 -0.32
C GLY A 39 18.07 -13.33 0.88
N ILE A 40 19.21 -13.90 1.21
CA ILE A 40 19.39 -14.67 2.44
C ILE A 40 20.30 -13.88 3.37
N GLU A 41 19.91 -13.75 4.62
CA GLU A 41 20.76 -13.23 5.68
C GLU A 41 21.80 -14.28 6.06
N PRO A 42 23.10 -14.03 5.84
CA PRO A 42 24.12 -15.07 6.04
C PRO A 42 24.20 -15.60 7.47
N ALA A 43 23.99 -14.74 8.47
CA ALA A 43 24.12 -15.10 9.86
C ALA A 43 22.97 -15.96 10.39
N SER A 44 21.75 -15.73 9.90
CA SER A 44 20.54 -16.39 10.41
C SER A 44 19.90 -17.37 9.42
N GLY A 45 20.33 -17.36 8.16
CA GLY A 45 19.69 -18.13 7.09
C GLY A 45 18.29 -17.62 6.71
N ARG A 46 17.84 -16.50 7.27
CA ARG A 46 16.48 -15.98 7.04
C ARG A 46 16.37 -15.30 5.68
N THR A 47 15.20 -15.43 5.09
CA THR A 47 14.88 -14.75 3.83
C THR A 47 14.64 -13.26 4.08
N GLN A 48 15.39 -12.42 3.38
CA GLN A 48 15.22 -10.98 3.37
C GLN A 48 14.28 -10.58 2.22
N LEU A 49 13.34 -9.68 2.49
CA LEU A 49 12.61 -8.98 1.44
C LEU A 49 13.34 -7.67 1.11
N ARG A 50 13.73 -7.52 -0.13
CA ARG A 50 14.48 -6.37 -0.65
C ARG A 50 13.68 -5.64 -1.71
N ARG A 51 13.90 -4.35 -1.87
CA ARG A 51 13.30 -3.55 -2.95
C ARG A 51 13.66 -4.10 -4.32
N GLY A 52 12.74 -3.95 -5.29
CA GLY A 52 13.01 -4.21 -6.70
C GLY A 52 14.15 -3.34 -7.22
N LEU A 53 14.77 -3.77 -8.32
CA LEU A 53 15.83 -3.00 -8.97
C LEU A 53 15.29 -1.70 -9.57
N ASP A 54 14.08 -1.71 -10.10
CA ASP A 54 13.40 -0.53 -10.63
C ASP A 54 12.66 0.21 -9.52
N PRO A 55 13.15 1.39 -9.06
CA PRO A 55 12.51 2.13 -7.97
C PRO A 55 11.11 2.62 -8.30
N ALA A 56 10.82 2.88 -9.60
CA ALA A 56 9.51 3.34 -10.06
C ALA A 56 8.46 2.22 -10.07
N LYS A 57 8.92 0.95 -10.00
CA LYS A 57 8.07 -0.25 -10.03
C LYS A 57 8.16 -1.09 -8.76
N ASP A 58 8.98 -0.69 -7.79
CA ASP A 58 9.15 -1.42 -6.54
C ASP A 58 7.80 -1.72 -5.85
N GLN A 59 7.56 -2.99 -5.59
CA GLN A 59 6.34 -3.50 -4.97
C GLN A 59 6.59 -4.14 -3.58
N SER A 60 7.80 -4.03 -3.05
CA SER A 60 8.13 -4.56 -1.73
C SER A 60 7.22 -4.03 -0.62
N TYR A 61 6.73 -2.77 -0.76
CA TYR A 61 5.75 -2.17 0.13
C TYR A 61 4.47 -3.01 0.29
N PHE A 62 4.03 -3.72 -0.74
CA PHE A 62 2.80 -4.51 -0.69
C PHE A 62 3.02 -5.94 -0.19
N LEU A 63 4.25 -6.29 0.16
CA LEU A 63 4.68 -7.62 0.57
C LEU A 63 5.15 -7.69 2.03
N PHE A 64 5.03 -6.58 2.78
CA PHE A 64 5.56 -6.49 4.15
C PHE A 64 4.90 -7.44 5.14
N THR A 65 3.72 -7.96 4.85
CA THR A 65 3.00 -8.92 5.70
C THR A 65 3.41 -10.37 5.48
N LEU A 66 4.26 -10.66 4.48
CA LEU A 66 4.66 -12.02 4.20
C LEU A 66 5.53 -12.59 5.32
N THR A 67 5.21 -13.78 5.74
CA THR A 67 5.97 -14.54 6.76
C THR A 67 7.23 -15.15 6.16
N GLN A 68 8.16 -15.58 6.99
CA GLN A 68 9.35 -16.32 6.57
C GLN A 68 9.01 -17.59 5.78
N ALA A 69 7.98 -18.33 6.22
CA ALA A 69 7.50 -19.53 5.51
C ALA A 69 7.00 -19.22 4.09
N GLN A 70 6.34 -18.08 3.91
CA GLN A 70 5.90 -17.62 2.59
C GLN A 70 7.06 -17.10 1.73
N LEU A 71 7.93 -16.27 2.31
CA LEU A 71 9.06 -15.68 1.60
C LEU A 71 10.06 -16.74 1.11
N SER A 72 10.35 -17.78 1.91
CA SER A 72 11.26 -18.86 1.53
C SER A 72 10.78 -19.68 0.33
N ARG A 73 9.49 -19.65 0.05
CA ARG A 73 8.82 -20.34 -1.05
C ARG A 73 8.39 -19.43 -2.19
N ALA A 74 8.62 -18.13 -2.07
CA ALA A 74 8.33 -17.14 -3.10
C ALA A 74 9.49 -17.01 -4.08
N LEU A 75 9.15 -16.68 -5.34
CA LEU A 75 10.11 -16.28 -6.36
C LEU A 75 9.60 -14.99 -7.03
N PHE A 76 10.52 -14.03 -7.22
CA PHE A 76 10.25 -12.77 -7.90
C PHE A 76 11.18 -12.60 -9.11
N PRO A 77 10.95 -13.33 -10.22
CA PRO A 77 11.87 -13.37 -11.35
C PRO A 77 12.16 -12.00 -11.98
N VAL A 78 11.18 -11.09 -11.98
CA VAL A 78 11.31 -9.75 -12.57
C VAL A 78 11.90 -8.71 -11.61
N GLY A 79 12.12 -9.06 -10.35
CA GLY A 79 12.62 -8.13 -9.32
C GLY A 79 14.04 -7.62 -9.57
N HIS A 80 14.83 -8.31 -10.38
CA HIS A 80 16.18 -7.94 -10.78
C HIS A 80 16.26 -7.18 -12.11
N LEU A 81 15.11 -6.85 -12.70
CA LEU A 81 14.98 -6.22 -14.00
C LEU A 81 14.27 -4.87 -13.88
N ARG A 82 14.58 -3.98 -14.80
CA ARG A 82 13.80 -2.77 -15.02
C ARG A 82 12.57 -3.10 -15.87
N LYS A 83 11.55 -2.23 -15.83
CA LYS A 83 10.30 -2.47 -16.56
C LYS A 83 10.47 -2.54 -18.08
N ASP A 84 11.36 -1.73 -18.62
CA ASP A 84 11.69 -1.72 -20.04
C ASP A 84 12.36 -3.03 -20.49
N GLU A 85 13.26 -3.59 -19.66
CA GLU A 85 13.87 -4.89 -19.90
C GLU A 85 12.85 -6.02 -19.90
N VAL A 86 11.93 -6.02 -18.93
CA VAL A 86 10.83 -7.00 -18.88
C VAL A 86 9.95 -6.92 -20.13
N ARG A 87 9.64 -5.70 -20.60
CA ARG A 87 8.89 -5.51 -21.86
C ARG A 87 9.66 -5.98 -23.07
N ALA A 88 10.97 -5.72 -23.13
CA ALA A 88 11.81 -6.20 -24.22
C ALA A 88 11.83 -7.73 -24.29
N ILE A 89 11.97 -8.42 -23.14
CA ILE A 89 11.89 -9.87 -23.03
C ILE A 89 10.51 -10.37 -23.52
N ALA A 90 9.44 -9.75 -23.04
CA ALA A 90 8.09 -10.12 -23.42
C ALA A 90 7.83 -10.00 -24.94
N ARG A 91 8.35 -8.94 -25.58
CA ARG A 91 8.29 -8.76 -27.04
C ARG A 91 9.13 -9.80 -27.77
N ALA A 92 10.34 -10.10 -27.31
CA ALA A 92 11.19 -11.12 -27.90
C ALA A 92 10.54 -12.50 -27.88
N HIS A 93 9.72 -12.78 -26.84
CA HIS A 93 8.91 -14.00 -26.73
C HIS A 93 7.50 -13.87 -27.35
N GLN A 94 7.22 -12.78 -28.07
CA GLN A 94 5.94 -12.55 -28.76
C GLN A 94 4.71 -12.66 -27.83
N LEU A 95 4.85 -12.27 -26.56
CA LEU A 95 3.75 -12.31 -25.61
C LEU A 95 2.73 -11.22 -25.93
N ALA A 96 1.47 -11.55 -26.07
CA ALA A 96 0.38 -10.63 -26.41
C ALA A 96 0.21 -9.48 -25.38
N VAL A 97 0.71 -9.67 -24.16
CA VAL A 97 0.62 -8.69 -23.08
C VAL A 97 1.87 -7.79 -22.95
N ALA A 98 2.85 -7.90 -23.87
CA ALA A 98 4.12 -7.17 -23.79
C ALA A 98 3.94 -5.65 -23.66
N ASP A 99 2.97 -5.07 -24.36
CA ASP A 99 2.68 -3.65 -24.39
C ASP A 99 1.46 -3.24 -23.55
N LYS A 100 0.89 -4.18 -22.77
CA LYS A 100 -0.25 -3.87 -21.90
C LYS A 100 0.16 -2.77 -20.90
N PRO A 101 -0.67 -1.71 -20.76
CA PRO A 101 -0.46 -0.70 -19.72
C PRO A 101 -0.43 -1.31 -18.33
N ASP A 102 0.36 -0.71 -17.44
CA ASP A 102 0.37 -1.13 -16.05
C ASP A 102 -0.99 -0.85 -15.39
N SER A 103 -1.44 -1.76 -14.53
CA SER A 103 -2.60 -1.49 -13.68
C SER A 103 -2.25 -0.35 -12.71
N GLN A 104 -2.90 0.79 -12.86
CA GLN A 104 -2.69 1.97 -12.01
C GLN A 104 -3.56 1.94 -10.76
N GLU A 105 -4.64 1.14 -10.79
CA GLU A 105 -5.69 1.05 -9.79
C GLU A 105 -5.82 -0.38 -9.24
N LEU A 106 -6.75 -0.57 -8.32
CA LEU A 106 -7.06 -1.88 -7.78
C LEU A 106 -7.58 -2.80 -8.91
N CYS A 107 -7.00 -3.97 -9.06
CA CYS A 107 -7.26 -4.88 -10.19
C CYS A 107 -8.72 -5.36 -10.30
N PHE A 108 -9.52 -5.21 -9.24
CA PHE A 108 -10.93 -5.57 -9.19
C PHE A 108 -11.88 -4.35 -9.32
N VAL A 109 -11.33 -3.15 -9.55
CA VAL A 109 -12.08 -1.92 -9.79
C VAL A 109 -11.87 -1.54 -11.25
N GLY A 110 -12.84 -1.89 -12.10
CA GLY A 110 -12.68 -1.82 -13.55
C GLY A 110 -12.49 -0.43 -14.14
N ASP A 111 -13.06 0.59 -13.53
CA ASP A 111 -13.06 2.00 -13.95
C ASP A 111 -12.21 2.90 -13.05
N GLY A 112 -11.57 2.32 -12.01
CA GLY A 112 -10.80 3.08 -11.01
C GLY A 112 -11.65 3.80 -9.97
N ASP A 113 -12.99 3.72 -10.04
CA ASP A 113 -13.89 4.32 -9.04
C ASP A 113 -14.06 3.43 -7.80
N THR A 114 -13.06 3.47 -6.94
CA THR A 114 -13.11 2.75 -5.65
C THR A 114 -14.26 3.24 -4.77
N ALA A 115 -14.58 4.54 -4.80
CA ALA A 115 -15.66 5.10 -3.99
C ALA A 115 -17.03 4.61 -4.46
N GLY A 116 -17.24 4.55 -5.77
CA GLY A 116 -18.44 3.97 -6.37
C GLY A 116 -18.59 2.47 -6.06
N LEU A 117 -17.49 1.72 -6.09
CA LEU A 117 -17.52 0.31 -5.68
C LEU A 117 -17.94 0.12 -4.22
N VAL A 118 -17.43 0.96 -3.30
CA VAL A 118 -17.81 0.93 -1.88
C VAL A 118 -19.28 1.29 -1.73
N ALA A 119 -19.73 2.37 -2.38
CA ALA A 119 -21.12 2.80 -2.35
C ALA A 119 -22.10 1.75 -2.92
N ALA A 120 -21.69 1.03 -3.96
CA ALA A 120 -22.50 -0.07 -4.52
C ALA A 120 -22.62 -1.27 -3.58
N ARG A 121 -21.59 -1.52 -2.74
CA ARG A 121 -21.56 -2.61 -1.75
C ARG A 121 -22.30 -2.25 -0.47
N ASP A 122 -22.20 -1.00 -0.06
CA ASP A 122 -22.83 -0.45 1.12
C ASP A 122 -23.37 0.96 0.83
N PRO A 123 -24.63 1.07 0.36
CA PRO A 123 -25.26 2.37 0.10
C PRO A 123 -25.36 3.28 1.33
N SER A 124 -25.25 2.75 2.55
CA SER A 124 -25.34 3.53 3.78
C SER A 124 -24.16 4.49 3.98
N VAL A 125 -23.04 4.27 3.28
CA VAL A 125 -21.87 5.16 3.33
C VAL A 125 -22.08 6.46 2.55
N VAL A 126 -23.08 6.50 1.66
CA VAL A 126 -23.43 7.69 0.87
C VAL A 126 -24.31 8.60 1.75
N ARG A 127 -23.66 9.35 2.62
CA ARG A 127 -24.31 10.31 3.52
C ARG A 127 -23.62 11.65 3.41
N SER A 128 -24.42 12.72 3.25
CA SER A 128 -23.88 14.07 3.35
C SER A 128 -23.33 14.34 4.75
N GLY A 129 -22.18 15.01 4.82
CA GLY A 129 -21.53 15.37 6.07
C GLY A 129 -20.79 16.69 5.96
N ALA A 130 -20.40 17.25 7.09
CA ALA A 130 -19.75 18.54 7.16
C ALA A 130 -18.24 18.44 6.87
N ILE A 131 -17.72 19.44 6.15
CA ILE A 131 -16.29 19.74 6.08
C ILE A 131 -16.05 20.97 6.98
N ARG A 132 -15.15 20.84 7.94
CA ARG A 132 -14.83 21.85 8.95
C ARG A 132 -13.34 22.18 8.94
N ASP A 133 -12.99 23.37 9.39
CA ASP A 133 -11.60 23.70 9.74
C ASP A 133 -11.18 23.10 11.10
N GLU A 134 -9.96 23.43 11.56
CA GLU A 134 -9.44 22.97 12.85
C GLU A 134 -10.18 23.57 14.04
N GLU A 135 -10.77 24.74 13.87
CA GLU A 135 -11.60 25.45 14.86
C GLU A 135 -13.04 24.94 14.89
N GLY A 136 -13.39 24.01 13.98
CA GLY A 136 -14.73 23.42 13.87
C GLY A 136 -15.73 24.27 13.06
N GLN A 137 -15.30 25.33 12.40
CA GLN A 137 -16.14 26.15 11.54
C GLN A 137 -16.50 25.39 10.25
N PRO A 138 -17.76 25.41 9.82
CA PRO A 138 -18.19 24.72 8.60
C PRO A 138 -17.66 25.46 7.37
N LEU A 139 -16.96 24.73 6.48
CA LEU A 139 -16.46 25.23 5.21
C LEU A 139 -17.24 24.70 4.01
N GLY A 140 -17.95 23.58 4.17
CA GLY A 140 -18.71 22.95 3.10
C GLY A 140 -19.31 21.60 3.52
N GLN A 141 -19.72 20.83 2.51
CA GLN A 141 -20.29 19.50 2.68
C GLN A 141 -19.66 18.51 1.72
N HIS A 142 -19.72 17.23 2.07
CA HIS A 142 -19.29 16.10 1.23
C HIS A 142 -20.41 15.05 1.14
N GLU A 143 -20.32 14.13 0.18
CA GLU A 143 -21.32 13.08 -0.08
C GLU A 143 -21.00 11.74 0.61
N GLY A 144 -19.99 11.67 1.44
CA GLY A 144 -19.58 10.47 2.18
C GLY A 144 -18.09 10.45 2.46
N VAL A 145 -17.73 10.14 3.70
CA VAL A 145 -16.33 10.10 4.16
C VAL A 145 -15.49 9.03 3.46
N HIS A 146 -16.12 7.99 2.88
CA HIS A 146 -15.45 6.92 2.13
C HIS A 146 -14.71 7.42 0.88
N ARG A 147 -15.04 8.61 0.37
CA ARG A 147 -14.40 9.26 -0.79
C ARG A 147 -13.08 9.93 -0.43
N PHE A 148 -12.73 10.03 0.85
CA PHE A 148 -11.62 10.84 1.31
C PHE A 148 -10.53 10.02 2.00
N THR A 149 -9.34 10.58 1.97
CA THR A 149 -8.16 10.01 2.63
C THR A 149 -7.41 11.14 3.32
N VAL A 150 -6.92 10.93 4.53
CA VAL A 150 -6.08 11.90 5.23
C VAL A 150 -4.90 12.31 4.37
N GLY A 151 -4.63 13.60 4.22
CA GLY A 151 -3.64 14.17 3.32
C GLY A 151 -4.12 14.43 1.89
N GLN A 152 -5.39 14.13 1.58
CA GLN A 152 -5.98 14.46 0.28
C GLN A 152 -6.19 15.97 0.15
N ARG A 153 -5.79 16.54 -1.01
CA ARG A 153 -5.97 17.95 -1.36
C ARG A 153 -7.06 18.16 -2.39
N LYS A 154 -7.13 17.29 -3.40
CA LYS A 154 -8.05 17.43 -4.53
C LYS A 154 -9.41 16.83 -4.22
N GLY A 155 -10.47 17.38 -4.84
CA GLY A 155 -11.82 16.82 -4.74
C GLY A 155 -12.54 17.14 -3.44
N LEU A 156 -12.14 18.18 -2.70
CA LEU A 156 -12.83 18.64 -1.49
C LEU A 156 -14.10 19.44 -1.82
N GLY A 157 -14.23 19.97 -3.03
CA GLY A 157 -15.38 20.82 -3.40
C GLY A 157 -15.37 22.19 -2.72
N LEU A 158 -14.25 22.61 -2.15
CA LEU A 158 -14.08 23.89 -1.47
C LEU A 158 -13.41 24.91 -2.38
N SER A 159 -13.88 26.15 -2.32
CA SER A 159 -13.24 27.32 -2.94
C SER A 159 -12.56 28.15 -1.86
N THR A 160 -11.26 27.96 -1.70
CA THR A 160 -10.45 28.65 -0.69
C THR A 160 -9.25 29.32 -1.34
N SER A 161 -8.74 30.41 -0.73
CA SER A 161 -7.55 31.13 -1.19
C SER A 161 -6.27 30.31 -1.05
N GLU A 162 -6.23 29.41 -0.06
CA GLU A 162 -5.11 28.53 0.22
C GLU A 162 -5.48 27.06 0.06
N PRO A 163 -4.53 26.21 -0.33
CA PRO A 163 -4.77 24.77 -0.43
C PRO A 163 -5.07 24.15 0.93
N LEU A 164 -6.21 23.47 1.05
CA LEU A 164 -6.57 22.70 2.23
C LEU A 164 -6.34 21.20 2.00
N TYR A 165 -6.05 20.51 3.09
CA TYR A 165 -5.78 19.06 3.13
C TYR A 165 -6.69 18.40 4.17
N VAL A 166 -7.15 17.19 3.89
CA VAL A 166 -7.88 16.39 4.90
C VAL A 166 -6.92 16.04 6.03
N LEU A 167 -7.17 16.56 7.21
CA LEU A 167 -6.38 16.31 8.42
C LEU A 167 -6.95 15.13 9.21
N ARG A 168 -8.27 15.04 9.29
CA ARG A 168 -9.00 13.99 10.03
C ARG A 168 -10.27 13.61 9.31
N ILE A 169 -10.62 12.34 9.42
CA ILE A 169 -11.88 11.74 8.98
C ILE A 169 -12.54 11.18 10.23
N ASP A 170 -13.71 11.65 10.53
CA ASP A 170 -14.56 11.16 11.62
C ASP A 170 -15.72 10.37 11.00
N ALA A 171 -15.68 9.05 11.14
CA ALA A 171 -16.69 8.18 10.56
C ALA A 171 -18.00 8.18 11.37
N ASP A 172 -17.91 8.39 12.68
CA ASP A 172 -19.06 8.37 13.58
C ASP A 172 -19.89 9.64 13.43
N ASP A 173 -19.22 10.80 13.40
CA ASP A 173 -19.83 12.11 13.13
C ASP A 173 -20.05 12.37 11.63
N ASN A 174 -19.56 11.49 10.77
CA ASN A 174 -19.59 11.64 9.32
C ASN A 174 -19.05 13.02 8.87
N SER A 175 -17.91 13.43 9.40
CA SER A 175 -17.31 14.73 9.13
C SER A 175 -15.85 14.64 8.72
N LEU A 176 -15.36 15.69 8.05
CA LEU A 176 -13.96 15.90 7.70
C LEU A 176 -13.45 17.14 8.41
N THR A 177 -12.24 17.05 8.96
CA THR A 177 -11.47 18.22 9.35
C THR A 177 -10.41 18.49 8.30
N VAL A 178 -10.34 19.71 7.80
CA VAL A 178 -9.35 20.15 6.82
C VAL A 178 -8.53 21.30 7.37
N GLY A 179 -7.30 21.46 6.85
CA GLY A 179 -6.41 22.53 7.26
C GLY A 179 -5.18 22.61 6.38
N PRO A 180 -4.21 23.45 6.73
CA PRO A 180 -2.97 23.62 5.98
C PRO A 180 -2.13 22.35 6.01
N ARG A 181 -1.19 22.23 5.06
CA ARG A 181 -0.34 21.04 4.93
C ARG A 181 0.48 20.74 6.18
N GLU A 182 0.95 21.79 6.84
CA GLU A 182 1.80 21.74 8.03
C GLU A 182 1.11 21.04 9.20
N ALA A 183 -0.21 21.14 9.27
CA ALA A 183 -1.04 20.44 10.26
C ALA A 183 -1.05 18.91 10.10
N LEU A 184 -0.55 18.38 8.97
CA LEU A 184 -0.37 16.94 8.74
C LEU A 184 0.93 16.40 9.35
N ASP A 185 1.89 17.26 9.64
CA ASP A 185 3.19 16.84 10.13
C ASP A 185 3.09 16.19 11.51
N ARG A 186 3.64 15.00 11.63
CA ARG A 186 3.73 14.25 12.89
C ARG A 186 5.15 13.74 13.05
N ARG A 187 5.69 13.91 14.24
CA ARG A 187 7.05 13.46 14.59
C ARG A 187 7.08 12.04 15.11
N GLU A 188 5.94 11.56 15.59
CA GLU A 188 5.80 10.25 16.21
C GLU A 188 4.58 9.52 15.66
N LEU A 189 4.68 8.21 15.59
CA LEU A 189 3.57 7.31 15.31
C LEU A 189 3.74 6.02 16.12
N THR A 190 2.63 5.44 16.50
CA THR A 190 2.58 4.11 17.09
C THR A 190 2.05 3.13 16.05
N ALA A 191 2.75 2.00 15.88
CA ALA A 191 2.33 0.91 15.01
C ALA A 191 2.09 -0.35 15.84
N GLY A 192 0.97 -1.04 15.56
CA GLY A 192 0.64 -2.33 16.17
C GLY A 192 0.56 -3.44 15.12
N GLY A 193 0.58 -4.71 15.55
CA GLY A 193 0.49 -5.85 14.64
C GLY A 193 1.67 -5.94 13.67
N MET A 194 2.86 -5.59 14.11
CA MET A 194 4.08 -5.56 13.30
C MET A 194 4.47 -6.98 12.83
N ASN A 195 4.72 -7.12 11.54
CA ASN A 195 5.38 -8.29 10.99
C ASN A 195 6.88 -8.01 10.83
N TRP A 196 7.68 -8.58 11.70
CA TRP A 196 9.14 -8.47 11.62
C TRP A 196 9.69 -9.54 10.68
N ILE A 197 10.04 -9.18 9.45
CA ILE A 197 10.63 -10.12 8.48
C ILE A 197 11.93 -10.72 9.03
N ALA A 198 12.70 -9.97 9.81
CA ALA A 198 13.85 -10.49 10.56
C ALA A 198 13.46 -11.53 11.62
N GLY A 199 12.18 -11.68 11.94
CA GLY A 199 11.64 -12.68 12.86
C GLY A 199 11.49 -12.22 14.30
N VAL A 200 12.22 -11.21 14.71
CA VAL A 200 12.17 -10.63 16.05
C VAL A 200 12.18 -9.11 15.97
N PRO A 201 11.48 -8.42 16.88
CA PRO A 201 11.60 -6.97 17.00
C PRO A 201 13.02 -6.57 17.42
N PRO A 202 13.44 -5.34 17.13
CA PRO A 202 14.69 -4.82 17.67
C PRO A 202 14.63 -4.79 19.21
N SER A 203 15.70 -5.23 19.87
CA SER A 203 15.81 -5.23 21.33
C SER A 203 16.13 -3.86 21.92
N ALA A 204 16.54 -2.91 21.09
CA ALA A 204 16.83 -1.53 21.45
C ALA A 204 16.44 -0.60 20.29
N PRO A 205 16.26 0.70 20.54
CA PRO A 205 16.00 1.66 19.48
C PRO A 205 17.05 1.59 18.36
N CYS A 206 16.59 1.50 17.11
CA CYS A 206 17.47 1.43 15.94
C CYS A 206 17.08 2.42 14.86
N HIS A 207 18.07 2.94 14.14
CA HIS A 207 17.85 3.84 13.00
C HIS A 207 17.36 3.05 11.79
N VAL A 208 16.27 3.54 11.22
CA VAL A 208 15.63 2.96 10.04
C VAL A 208 15.23 4.06 9.06
N THR A 209 14.78 3.67 7.88
CA THR A 209 13.93 4.52 7.05
C THR A 209 12.51 3.98 7.08
N ALA A 210 11.54 4.86 7.33
CA ALA A 210 10.13 4.49 7.40
C ALA A 210 9.35 5.06 6.22
N ARG A 211 8.39 4.28 5.73
CA ARG A 211 7.45 4.70 4.71
C ARG A 211 6.02 4.38 5.17
N ILE A 212 5.24 5.41 5.42
CA ILE A 212 3.87 5.26 5.94
C ILE A 212 2.82 5.02 4.85
N ARG A 213 3.17 5.27 3.58
CA ARG A 213 2.30 5.03 2.40
C ARG A 213 3.15 4.69 1.19
N HIS A 214 2.58 3.94 0.25
CA HIS A 214 3.28 3.48 -0.96
C HIS A 214 3.96 4.61 -1.76
N ARG A 215 3.29 5.75 -1.94
CA ARG A 215 3.83 6.91 -2.69
C ARG A 215 4.54 7.95 -1.81
N HIS A 216 4.70 7.69 -0.51
CA HIS A 216 5.43 8.59 0.37
C HIS A 216 6.94 8.39 0.20
N ALA A 217 7.71 9.47 0.31
CA ALA A 217 9.16 9.36 0.39
C ALA A 217 9.57 8.64 1.70
N ASP A 218 10.69 7.94 1.65
CA ASP A 218 11.27 7.37 2.87
C ASP A 218 11.73 8.49 3.79
N ALA A 219 11.40 8.38 5.06
CA ALA A 219 11.83 9.32 6.09
C ALA A 219 12.76 8.62 7.09
N PRO A 220 13.87 9.27 7.52
CA PRO A 220 14.66 8.78 8.64
C PRO A 220 13.78 8.65 9.89
N ALA A 221 13.91 7.54 10.60
CA ALA A 221 13.15 7.29 11.82
C ALA A 221 13.97 6.44 12.80
N ILE A 222 13.54 6.45 14.06
CA ILE A 222 14.02 5.51 15.06
C ILE A 222 12.83 4.63 15.42
N VAL A 223 13.00 3.32 15.33
CA VAL A 223 12.01 2.35 15.79
C VAL A 223 12.51 1.72 17.08
N GLY A 224 11.64 1.63 18.06
CA GLY A 224 11.87 0.98 19.33
C GLY A 224 10.71 0.07 19.71
N PRO A 225 10.89 -0.73 20.73
CA PRO A 225 9.87 -1.62 21.28
C PRO A 225 8.68 -0.84 21.84
#